data_75eadd8256980d633080871085c51758
#
_entry.id   75eadd8256980d633080871085c51758
#
_cell.length_a   1.000
_cell.length_b   1.000
_cell.length_c   1.000
_cell.angle_alpha   90.00
_cell.angle_beta   90.00
_cell.angle_gamma   90.00
#
_symmetry.space_group_name_H-M   'P 1'
#
loop_
_entity.id
_entity.type
_entity.pdbx_description
1 polymer ?
#
loop_
_entity_poly.entity_id
_entity_poly.type
_entity_poly.pdbx_seq_one_letter_code
_entity_poly.pdbx_strand_id
1 'polypeptide(L)'
;SELYRATASHRQLEAVLVDFWFNHFNVTGSVGQQKWNTASYLRDSIRPYVLGNFNEAVVREARGPAMLDYLDLRDNQIGVPPGSGYNENFPRELLELHTMGVTGPYTEADVKEMARALTGWREEWNNEANFEPGYPGFRYQDNRHDYLGPKTILGQVIGSSGKQEGLDAIALAARHPSTATFVCTKLIRRFVDDAPPYRLVDACAQEFIAQQDAPDQLKRVTALILKSREFQLFPEYRHSKVKRPTVFLPSVLRAAKANPDPAVTNYNLMRQTPAELGERIRNADPPTGYPDLSVTWASPGGMVQRFNIAEGIAHVYAASWGVSGAQPDSDIVDDVITVLFPVEGVATDTRAAAIAYLG
;
A
#
# COMPACT_ATOMS: atom_id res chain seq x y z
N SER A 1 -10.60 12.46 -3.95
CA SER A 1 -10.23 11.06 -4.20
C SER A 1 -8.71 10.93 -4.27
N GLU A 2 -8.17 9.73 -4.13
CA GLU A 2 -6.72 9.47 -4.19
C GLU A 2 -6.18 9.58 -5.59
N LEU A 3 -6.91 9.10 -6.58
CA LEU A 3 -6.52 9.26 -7.98
C LEU A 3 -6.42 10.73 -8.36
N TYR A 4 -7.31 11.58 -7.84
CA TYR A 4 -7.19 13.02 -7.99
C TYR A 4 -5.88 13.55 -7.40
N ARG A 5 -5.50 13.14 -6.19
CA ARG A 5 -4.22 13.52 -5.57
C ARG A 5 -3.03 12.96 -6.34
N ALA A 6 -3.09 11.71 -6.78
CA ALA A 6 -2.07 11.09 -7.60
C ALA A 6 -1.89 11.81 -8.95
N THR A 7 -2.95 12.42 -9.49
CA THR A 7 -2.90 13.20 -10.73
C THR A 7 -2.40 14.63 -10.49
N ALA A 8 -2.95 15.35 -9.51
CA ALA A 8 -2.77 16.80 -9.36
C ALA A 8 -1.73 17.22 -8.31
N SER A 9 -1.45 16.39 -7.30
CA SER A 9 -0.59 16.80 -6.20
C SER A 9 0.89 16.83 -6.60
N HIS A 10 1.62 17.81 -6.07
CA HIS A 10 3.09 17.82 -6.12
C HIS A 10 3.73 16.78 -5.17
N ARG A 11 2.96 16.25 -4.21
CA ARG A 11 3.42 15.23 -3.23
C ARG A 11 3.28 13.82 -3.79
N GLN A 12 3.95 13.54 -4.92
CA GLN A 12 3.82 12.25 -5.62
C GLN A 12 4.35 11.08 -4.82
N LEU A 13 5.48 11.22 -4.13
CA LEU A 13 6.02 10.17 -3.29
C LEU A 13 5.03 9.78 -2.17
N GLU A 14 4.39 10.76 -1.52
CA GLU A 14 3.36 10.48 -0.52
C GLU A 14 2.19 9.70 -1.14
N ALA A 15 1.73 10.09 -2.33
CA ALA A 15 0.62 9.41 -3.00
C ALA A 15 0.96 7.93 -3.32
N VAL A 16 2.18 7.67 -3.80
CA VAL A 16 2.68 6.31 -4.08
C VAL A 16 2.80 5.47 -2.81
N LEU A 17 3.31 6.05 -1.73
CA LEU A 17 3.45 5.36 -0.45
C LEU A 17 2.10 5.11 0.22
N VAL A 18 1.15 6.03 0.10
CA VAL A 18 -0.23 5.82 0.59
C VAL A 18 -0.91 4.65 -0.13
N ASP A 19 -0.74 4.55 -1.46
CA ASP A 19 -1.24 3.41 -2.24
C ASP A 19 -0.56 2.10 -1.81
N PHE A 20 0.77 2.13 -1.63
CA PHE A 20 1.56 0.98 -1.19
C PHE A 20 1.14 0.49 0.20
N TRP A 21 1.12 1.36 1.21
CA TRP A 21 0.80 0.98 2.58
C TRP A 21 -0.66 0.62 2.76
N PHE A 22 -1.58 1.25 2.02
CA PHE A 22 -2.98 0.83 2.03
C PHE A 22 -3.14 -0.59 1.48
N ASN A 23 -2.40 -0.95 0.42
CA ASN A 23 -2.41 -2.30 -0.13
C ASN A 23 -1.72 -3.32 0.78
N HIS A 24 -0.71 -2.89 1.54
CA HIS A 24 0.02 -3.72 2.50
C HIS A 24 -0.83 -4.05 3.73
N PHE A 25 -1.52 -3.07 4.29
CA PHE A 25 -2.48 -3.18 5.40
C PHE A 25 -3.91 -3.17 4.85
N ASN A 26 -4.19 -4.08 3.92
CA ASN A 26 -5.43 -4.03 3.16
C ASN A 26 -6.67 -4.22 4.02
N VAL A 27 -7.67 -3.40 3.73
CA VAL A 27 -9.06 -3.59 4.14
C VAL A 27 -9.96 -3.42 2.93
N THR A 28 -10.98 -4.28 2.77
CA THR A 28 -11.91 -4.12 1.65
C THR A 28 -12.98 -3.09 1.94
N GLY A 29 -13.26 -2.22 0.97
CA GLY A 29 -14.37 -1.26 1.04
C GLY A 29 -15.70 -1.80 0.49
N SER A 30 -15.79 -3.10 0.18
CA SER A 30 -16.93 -3.66 -0.57
C SER A 30 -18.11 -4.09 0.29
N VAL A 31 -17.90 -4.41 1.55
CA VAL A 31 -18.91 -5.05 2.41
C VAL A 31 -19.14 -4.34 3.74
N GLY A 32 -20.32 -4.49 4.31
CA GLY A 32 -20.65 -4.11 5.69
C GLY A 32 -20.37 -2.66 6.06
N GLN A 33 -19.92 -2.46 7.28
CA GLN A 33 -19.50 -1.17 7.86
C GLN A 33 -18.21 -0.64 7.25
N GLN A 34 -17.39 -1.50 6.66
CA GLN A 34 -16.10 -1.15 6.04
C GLN A 34 -16.23 -0.11 4.94
N LYS A 35 -17.37 -0.06 4.23
CA LYS A 35 -17.67 1.00 3.24
C LYS A 35 -17.49 2.41 3.79
N TRP A 36 -17.83 2.59 5.05
CA TRP A 36 -17.79 3.88 5.72
C TRP A 36 -16.43 4.12 6.40
N ASN A 37 -15.81 3.04 6.88
CA ASN A 37 -14.58 3.11 7.67
C ASN A 37 -13.31 3.21 6.84
N THR A 38 -13.32 2.75 5.57
CA THR A 38 -12.15 2.78 4.69
C THR A 38 -11.57 4.20 4.51
N ALA A 39 -12.45 5.22 4.45
CA ALA A 39 -11.99 6.60 4.26
C ALA A 39 -11.29 7.16 5.51
N SER A 40 -11.83 6.91 6.70
CA SER A 40 -11.22 7.27 7.97
C SER A 40 -9.95 6.45 8.23
N TYR A 41 -9.96 5.16 7.96
CA TYR A 41 -8.78 4.29 8.04
C TYR A 41 -7.61 4.83 7.24
N LEU A 42 -7.84 5.20 5.98
CA LEU A 42 -6.82 5.80 5.16
C LEU A 42 -6.31 7.13 5.71
N ARG A 43 -7.22 8.00 6.19
CA ARG A 43 -6.89 9.32 6.69
C ARG A 43 -6.11 9.26 8.00
N ASP A 44 -6.53 8.37 8.91
CA ASP A 44 -6.10 8.38 10.30
C ASP A 44 -5.07 7.29 10.62
N SER A 45 -5.14 6.13 9.92
CA SER A 45 -4.26 5.00 10.21
C SER A 45 -3.14 4.82 9.16
N ILE A 46 -3.34 5.18 7.90
CA ILE A 46 -2.34 4.95 6.85
C ILE A 46 -1.54 6.22 6.53
N ARG A 47 -2.20 7.27 6.04
CA ARG A 47 -1.54 8.47 5.50
C ARG A 47 -0.54 9.15 6.44
N PRO A 48 -0.81 9.33 7.74
CA PRO A 48 0.14 9.99 8.63
C PRO A 48 1.44 9.23 8.85
N TYR A 49 1.43 7.91 8.62
CA TYR A 49 2.52 7.01 8.99
C TYR A 49 3.35 6.50 7.81
N VAL A 50 3.01 6.85 6.56
CA VAL A 50 3.70 6.35 5.35
C VAL A 50 5.20 6.65 5.29
N LEU A 51 5.68 7.65 6.03
CA LEU A 51 7.08 8.03 6.19
C LEU A 51 7.50 8.09 7.67
N GLY A 52 6.66 7.56 8.56
CA GLY A 52 6.87 7.55 10.01
C GLY A 52 7.65 6.35 10.54
N ASN A 53 7.31 5.93 11.74
CA ASN A 53 7.83 4.72 12.37
C ASN A 53 6.94 3.52 12.01
N PHE A 54 7.56 2.38 11.65
CA PHE A 54 6.83 1.19 11.21
C PHE A 54 6.02 0.55 12.34
N ASN A 55 6.59 0.45 13.55
CA ASN A 55 5.85 -0.09 14.70
C ASN A 55 4.60 0.76 15.02
N GLU A 56 4.72 2.09 14.95
CA GLU A 56 3.57 2.98 15.12
C GLU A 56 2.52 2.78 14.01
N ALA A 57 2.97 2.58 12.76
CA ALA A 57 2.06 2.29 11.64
C ALA A 57 1.26 1.00 11.89
N VAL A 58 1.92 -0.09 12.34
CA VAL A 58 1.27 -1.36 12.68
C VAL A 58 0.30 -1.21 13.84
N VAL A 59 0.67 -0.47 14.90
CA VAL A 59 -0.25 -0.20 16.02
C VAL A 59 -1.46 0.61 15.56
N ARG A 60 -1.28 1.56 14.65
CA ARG A 60 -2.38 2.38 14.12
C ARG A 60 -3.34 1.61 13.24
N GLU A 61 -2.82 0.74 12.38
CA GLU A 61 -3.68 -0.10 11.54
C GLU A 61 -4.46 -1.11 12.37
N ALA A 62 -3.81 -1.77 13.35
CA ALA A 62 -4.43 -2.74 14.25
C ALA A 62 -5.56 -2.15 15.11
N ARG A 63 -5.48 -0.88 15.47
CA ARG A 63 -6.51 -0.13 16.21
C ARG A 63 -7.52 0.56 15.29
N GLY A 64 -7.31 0.52 13.99
CA GLY A 64 -8.24 1.11 13.02
C GLY A 64 -9.57 0.35 13.01
N PRO A 65 -10.74 1.03 13.19
CA PRO A 65 -12.03 0.37 13.18
C PRO A 65 -12.28 -0.50 11.94
N ALA A 66 -11.76 -0.09 10.78
CA ALA A 66 -11.87 -0.88 9.56
C ALA A 66 -11.13 -2.22 9.66
N MET A 67 -9.94 -2.23 10.28
CA MET A 67 -9.14 -3.44 10.46
C MET A 67 -9.72 -4.33 11.56
N LEU A 68 -10.17 -3.73 12.67
CA LEU A 68 -10.85 -4.45 13.76
C LEU A 68 -12.07 -5.24 13.27
N ASP A 69 -12.82 -4.66 12.33
CA ASP A 69 -13.99 -5.30 11.70
C ASP A 69 -13.58 -6.29 10.60
N TYR A 70 -12.61 -5.93 9.77
CA TYR A 70 -12.23 -6.72 8.59
C TYR A 70 -11.60 -8.07 8.93
N LEU A 71 -10.74 -8.11 9.93
CA LEU A 71 -10.08 -9.34 10.40
C LEU A 71 -10.61 -9.83 11.75
N ASP A 72 -11.83 -9.41 12.13
CA ASP A 72 -12.57 -9.88 13.29
C ASP A 72 -11.82 -9.72 14.64
N LEU A 73 -10.82 -8.81 14.70
CA LEU A 73 -10.09 -8.56 15.95
C LEU A 73 -11.03 -8.04 17.05
N ARG A 74 -12.09 -7.32 16.67
CA ARG A 74 -13.13 -6.86 17.60
C ARG A 74 -13.82 -8.01 18.35
N ASP A 75 -13.83 -9.22 17.80
CA ASP A 75 -14.47 -10.39 18.39
C ASP A 75 -13.47 -11.27 19.18
N ASN A 76 -12.19 -10.86 19.19
CA ASN A 76 -11.14 -11.55 19.94
C ASN A 76 -11.22 -11.23 21.44
N GLN A 77 -11.58 -12.22 22.23
CA GLN A 77 -11.80 -12.10 23.67
C GLN A 77 -11.53 -13.41 24.39
N ILE A 78 -11.34 -13.32 25.71
CA ILE A 78 -11.30 -14.54 26.53
C ILE A 78 -12.61 -15.30 26.38
N GLY A 79 -12.51 -16.59 26.07
CA GLY A 79 -13.68 -17.45 25.87
C GLY A 79 -14.28 -17.97 27.19
N VAL A 80 -15.43 -18.63 27.07
CA VAL A 80 -16.05 -19.35 28.16
C VAL A 80 -16.20 -20.84 27.77
N PRO A 81 -15.49 -21.77 28.42
CA PRO A 81 -14.56 -21.57 29.55
C PRO A 81 -13.31 -20.76 29.17
N PRO A 82 -12.63 -20.15 30.17
CA PRO A 82 -11.37 -19.42 29.93
C PRO A 82 -10.32 -20.28 29.19
N GLY A 83 -9.61 -19.68 28.26
CA GLY A 83 -8.62 -20.38 27.41
C GLY A 83 -9.18 -20.98 26.12
N SER A 84 -10.46 -20.70 25.80
CA SER A 84 -11.11 -21.12 24.55
C SER A 84 -11.57 -19.91 23.73
N GLY A 85 -11.77 -20.12 22.44
CA GLY A 85 -12.50 -19.17 21.57
C GLY A 85 -11.75 -17.91 21.19
N TYR A 86 -10.40 -17.95 21.19
CA TYR A 86 -9.61 -16.84 20.64
C TYR A 86 -9.81 -16.73 19.12
N ASN A 87 -9.91 -15.50 18.62
CA ASN A 87 -9.91 -15.24 17.20
C ASN A 87 -8.48 -15.04 16.72
N GLU A 88 -7.99 -15.96 15.91
CA GLU A 88 -6.62 -15.96 15.37
C GLU A 88 -6.50 -15.26 14.01
N ASN A 89 -7.59 -14.74 13.44
CA ASN A 89 -7.59 -14.18 12.09
C ASN A 89 -6.61 -12.99 11.99
N PHE A 90 -6.85 -11.91 12.72
CA PHE A 90 -5.93 -10.77 12.72
C PHE A 90 -4.51 -11.12 13.19
N PRO A 91 -4.30 -11.86 14.29
CA PRO A 91 -2.97 -12.31 14.73
C PRO A 91 -2.18 -13.03 13.65
N ARG A 92 -2.81 -13.90 12.88
CA ARG A 92 -2.19 -14.62 11.76
C ARG A 92 -1.78 -13.66 10.66
N GLU A 93 -2.69 -12.80 10.19
CA GLU A 93 -2.41 -11.83 9.13
C GLU A 93 -1.36 -10.80 9.57
N LEU A 94 -1.35 -10.42 10.86
CA LEU A 94 -0.29 -9.57 11.42
C LEU A 94 1.10 -10.19 11.23
N LEU A 95 1.26 -11.48 11.51
CA LEU A 95 2.54 -12.17 11.35
C LEU A 95 2.85 -12.46 9.88
N GLU A 96 1.87 -12.94 9.12
CA GLU A 96 2.03 -13.42 7.74
C GLU A 96 2.10 -12.30 6.70
N LEU A 97 1.26 -11.28 6.80
CA LEU A 97 1.10 -10.28 5.76
C LEU A 97 1.60 -8.89 6.17
N HIS A 98 1.44 -8.52 7.43
CA HIS A 98 1.75 -7.16 7.87
C HIS A 98 3.19 -7.01 8.35
N THR A 99 3.83 -8.11 8.84
CA THR A 99 5.17 -8.06 9.41
C THR A 99 6.15 -9.06 8.77
N MET A 100 6.25 -10.29 9.27
CA MET A 100 7.36 -11.21 8.95
C MET A 100 7.26 -11.93 7.61
N GLY A 101 6.08 -11.93 6.98
CA GLY A 101 5.82 -12.68 5.76
C GLY A 101 5.40 -14.13 6.03
N VAL A 102 4.74 -14.78 5.05
CA VAL A 102 4.22 -16.15 5.14
C VAL A 102 5.31 -17.19 5.51
N THR A 103 6.55 -16.94 5.13
CA THR A 103 7.71 -17.79 5.44
C THR A 103 8.49 -17.31 6.67
N GLY A 104 7.91 -16.42 7.47
CA GLY A 104 8.52 -15.90 8.67
C GLY A 104 8.79 -16.97 9.73
N PRO A 105 9.72 -16.73 10.66
CA PRO A 105 10.11 -17.69 11.69
C PRO A 105 9.16 -17.66 12.91
N TYR A 106 7.88 -17.77 12.69
CA TYR A 106 6.84 -17.90 13.71
C TYR A 106 6.15 -19.27 13.59
N THR A 107 5.48 -19.69 14.65
CA THR A 107 4.77 -20.95 14.76
C THR A 107 3.27 -20.73 15.02
N GLU A 108 2.46 -21.78 14.88
CA GLU A 108 1.05 -21.75 15.27
C GLU A 108 0.86 -21.39 16.76
N ALA A 109 1.84 -21.75 17.61
CA ALA A 109 1.83 -21.34 19.01
C ALA A 109 1.99 -19.83 19.16
N ASP A 110 2.86 -19.19 18.35
CA ASP A 110 3.04 -17.74 18.36
C ASP A 110 1.76 -17.02 17.91
N VAL A 111 1.07 -17.53 16.88
CA VAL A 111 -0.23 -16.99 16.43
C VAL A 111 -1.25 -17.02 17.56
N LYS A 112 -1.35 -18.14 18.27
CA LYS A 112 -2.28 -18.31 19.39
C LYS A 112 -1.93 -17.39 20.55
N GLU A 113 -0.67 -17.29 20.93
CA GLU A 113 -0.22 -16.41 22.01
C GLU A 113 -0.40 -14.93 21.64
N MET A 114 -0.18 -14.57 20.37
CA MET A 114 -0.50 -13.25 19.83
C MET A 114 -2.01 -12.96 19.93
N ALA A 115 -2.87 -13.93 19.62
CA ALA A 115 -4.33 -13.81 19.80
C ALA A 115 -4.70 -13.55 21.25
N ARG A 116 -4.09 -14.27 22.20
CA ARG A 116 -4.27 -14.05 23.63
C ARG A 116 -3.88 -12.63 24.06
N ALA A 117 -2.73 -12.14 23.59
CA ALA A 117 -2.22 -10.81 23.90
C ALA A 117 -3.10 -9.67 23.36
N LEU A 118 -3.79 -9.90 22.23
CA LEU A 118 -4.65 -8.93 21.58
C LEU A 118 -6.12 -9.03 21.98
N THR A 119 -6.48 -9.89 22.97
CA THR A 119 -7.84 -9.96 23.49
C THR A 119 -8.29 -8.63 24.12
N GLY A 120 -9.57 -8.31 23.94
CA GLY A 120 -10.17 -7.08 24.49
C GLY A 120 -9.99 -5.82 23.62
N TRP A 121 -9.32 -5.93 22.45
CA TRP A 121 -9.23 -4.84 21.46
C TRP A 121 -10.53 -4.78 20.67
N ARG A 122 -11.22 -3.63 20.71
CA ARG A 122 -12.57 -3.53 20.14
C ARG A 122 -12.79 -2.21 19.40
N GLU A 123 -13.74 -2.24 18.47
CA GLU A 123 -14.32 -1.03 17.93
C GLU A 123 -15.38 -0.43 18.87
N GLU A 124 -15.54 0.89 18.81
CA GLU A 124 -16.57 1.64 19.55
C GLU A 124 -17.20 2.68 18.62
N TRP A 125 -18.53 2.65 18.50
CA TRP A 125 -19.26 3.54 17.59
C TRP A 125 -20.24 4.46 18.29
N ASN A 126 -20.72 4.05 19.45
CA ASN A 126 -21.89 4.66 20.06
C ASN A 126 -21.54 5.73 21.11
N ASN A 127 -20.29 5.76 21.56
CA ASN A 127 -19.91 6.70 22.62
C ASN A 127 -18.44 7.12 22.48
N GLU A 128 -18.23 8.33 21.96
CA GLU A 128 -16.90 8.91 21.78
C GLU A 128 -16.12 9.05 23.11
N ALA A 129 -16.80 9.17 24.24
CA ALA A 129 -16.15 9.22 25.55
C ALA A 129 -15.44 7.90 25.92
N ASN A 130 -15.76 6.82 25.24
CA ASN A 130 -15.10 5.52 25.41
C ASN A 130 -13.89 5.33 24.48
N PHE A 131 -13.63 6.26 23.56
CA PHE A 131 -12.49 6.15 22.67
C PHE A 131 -11.17 6.21 23.44
N GLU A 132 -10.24 5.38 23.07
CA GLU A 132 -8.85 5.54 23.51
C GLU A 132 -8.32 6.88 23.01
N PRO A 133 -7.67 7.70 23.86
CA PRO A 133 -7.12 8.98 23.45
C PRO A 133 -6.22 8.88 22.21
N GLY A 134 -6.54 9.65 21.17
CA GLY A 134 -5.83 9.62 19.90
C GLY A 134 -6.21 8.47 18.94
N TYR A 135 -7.18 7.61 19.30
CA TYR A 135 -7.65 6.49 18.49
C TYR A 135 -9.17 6.50 18.33
N PRO A 136 -9.72 7.36 17.47
CA PRO A 136 -11.16 7.43 17.24
C PRO A 136 -11.71 6.08 16.78
N GLY A 137 -12.78 5.63 17.42
CA GLY A 137 -13.43 4.35 17.11
C GLY A 137 -12.78 3.12 17.72
N PHE A 138 -11.68 3.27 18.47
CA PHE A 138 -11.03 2.18 19.19
C PHE A 138 -11.29 2.25 20.69
N ARG A 139 -11.51 1.09 21.31
CA ARG A 139 -11.66 0.91 22.74
C ARG A 139 -10.97 -0.36 23.20
N TYR A 140 -10.28 -0.31 24.35
CA TYR A 140 -9.84 -1.50 25.07
C TYR A 140 -10.87 -1.88 26.15
N GLN A 141 -11.27 -3.17 26.19
CA GLN A 141 -12.16 -3.73 27.21
C GLN A 141 -11.41 -4.71 28.09
N ASP A 142 -10.97 -4.25 29.25
CA ASP A 142 -10.17 -4.98 30.20
C ASP A 142 -10.81 -6.31 30.66
N ASN A 143 -12.12 -6.33 30.92
CA ASN A 143 -12.86 -7.51 31.33
C ASN A 143 -13.02 -8.57 30.22
N ARG A 144 -12.52 -8.34 29.04
CA ARG A 144 -12.49 -9.30 27.93
C ARG A 144 -11.08 -9.77 27.60
N HIS A 145 -10.09 -9.24 28.31
CA HIS A 145 -8.71 -9.61 28.14
C HIS A 145 -8.36 -10.93 28.83
N ASP A 146 -7.41 -11.66 28.24
CA ASP A 146 -6.89 -12.91 28.77
C ASP A 146 -5.75 -12.65 29.77
N TYR A 147 -6.04 -12.80 31.06
CA TYR A 147 -5.08 -12.73 32.17
C TYR A 147 -4.58 -14.11 32.65
N LEU A 148 -4.72 -15.18 31.86
CA LEU A 148 -4.31 -16.54 32.22
C LEU A 148 -2.79 -16.77 32.20
N GLY A 149 -2.03 -15.84 32.73
CA GLY A 149 -0.59 -15.94 32.86
C GLY A 149 0.16 -15.29 31.68
N PRO A 150 1.51 -15.31 31.72
CA PRO A 150 2.34 -14.72 30.71
C PRO A 150 2.16 -15.41 29.34
N LYS A 151 2.41 -14.67 28.26
CA LYS A 151 2.39 -15.17 26.89
C LYS A 151 3.81 -15.28 26.35
N THR A 152 4.11 -16.35 25.62
CA THR A 152 5.41 -16.51 24.97
C THR A 152 5.24 -16.34 23.46
N ILE A 153 5.79 -15.27 22.90
CA ILE A 153 5.65 -14.90 21.48
C ILE A 153 7.05 -14.75 20.91
N LEU A 154 7.36 -15.43 19.82
CA LEU A 154 8.68 -15.40 19.17
C LEU A 154 9.83 -15.66 20.15
N GLY A 155 9.62 -16.59 21.08
CA GLY A 155 10.60 -16.93 22.11
C GLY A 155 10.74 -15.91 23.25
N GLN A 156 9.98 -14.82 23.26
CA GLN A 156 9.99 -13.80 24.30
C GLN A 156 8.76 -13.94 25.23
N VAL A 157 9.00 -13.85 26.52
CA VAL A 157 7.92 -13.89 27.53
C VAL A 157 7.41 -12.46 27.76
N ILE A 158 6.12 -12.26 27.51
CA ILE A 158 5.39 -11.01 27.81
C ILE A 158 4.63 -11.22 29.12
N GLY A 159 4.80 -10.28 30.04
CA GLY A 159 4.09 -10.30 31.32
C GLY A 159 2.59 -10.01 31.17
N SER A 160 1.82 -10.32 32.21
CA SER A 160 0.36 -10.11 32.21
C SER A 160 0.05 -8.66 32.59
N SER A 161 -0.07 -7.77 31.59
CA SER A 161 -0.19 -6.32 31.75
C SER A 161 -1.37 -5.69 30.96
N GLY A 162 -2.33 -6.51 30.54
CA GLY A 162 -3.54 -6.07 29.86
C GLY A 162 -3.24 -5.49 28.47
N LYS A 163 -3.77 -4.30 28.15
CA LYS A 163 -3.58 -3.65 26.85
C LYS A 163 -2.10 -3.58 26.40
N GLN A 164 -1.19 -3.42 27.35
CA GLN A 164 0.24 -3.31 27.05
C GLN A 164 0.80 -4.58 26.42
N GLU A 165 0.28 -5.74 26.76
CA GLU A 165 0.68 -7.02 26.13
C GLU A 165 0.48 -7.02 24.62
N GLY A 166 -0.65 -6.51 24.15
CA GLY A 166 -0.91 -6.39 22.72
C GLY A 166 0.06 -5.45 22.02
N LEU A 167 0.46 -4.35 22.69
CA LEU A 167 1.47 -3.43 22.16
C LEU A 167 2.86 -4.05 22.11
N ASP A 168 3.25 -4.77 23.17
CA ASP A 168 4.53 -5.46 23.24
C ASP A 168 4.60 -6.59 22.21
N ALA A 169 3.52 -7.33 22.03
CA ALA A 169 3.40 -8.38 21.02
C ALA A 169 3.55 -7.84 19.58
N ILE A 170 2.86 -6.73 19.26
CA ILE A 170 3.02 -6.03 17.97
C ILE A 170 4.46 -5.56 17.80
N ALA A 171 5.07 -5.00 18.85
CA ALA A 171 6.45 -4.51 18.78
C ALA A 171 7.45 -5.64 18.52
N LEU A 172 7.27 -6.83 19.11
CA LEU A 172 8.10 -8.00 18.80
C LEU A 172 8.05 -8.38 17.32
N ALA A 173 6.85 -8.42 16.74
CA ALA A 173 6.68 -8.73 15.32
C ALA A 173 7.21 -7.61 14.41
N ALA A 174 6.86 -6.35 14.68
CA ALA A 174 7.25 -5.21 13.85
C ALA A 174 8.76 -4.95 13.82
N ARG A 175 9.47 -5.25 14.90
CA ARG A 175 10.93 -5.06 15.05
C ARG A 175 11.76 -6.30 14.68
N HIS A 176 11.10 -7.39 14.31
CA HIS A 176 11.79 -8.63 13.97
C HIS A 176 12.65 -8.47 12.70
N PRO A 177 13.87 -9.04 12.63
CA PRO A 177 14.72 -8.95 11.42
C PRO A 177 14.05 -9.45 10.14
N SER A 178 13.19 -10.49 10.22
CA SER A 178 12.41 -10.96 9.07
C SER A 178 11.43 -9.91 8.56
N THR A 179 10.86 -9.09 9.45
CA THR A 179 10.00 -7.97 9.09
C THR A 179 10.75 -6.92 8.30
N ALA A 180 11.97 -6.58 8.73
CA ALA A 180 12.82 -5.66 7.99
C ALA A 180 13.08 -6.16 6.55
N THR A 181 13.43 -7.44 6.40
CA THR A 181 13.67 -8.06 5.09
C THR A 181 12.38 -8.08 4.25
N PHE A 182 11.25 -8.49 4.83
CA PHE A 182 9.96 -8.58 4.14
C PHE A 182 9.48 -7.22 3.65
N VAL A 183 9.46 -6.22 4.52
CA VAL A 183 9.03 -4.85 4.20
C VAL A 183 9.96 -4.22 3.14
N CYS A 184 11.28 -4.36 3.30
CA CYS A 184 12.25 -3.86 2.34
C CYS A 184 12.11 -4.54 0.97
N THR A 185 11.87 -5.85 0.93
CA THR A 185 11.60 -6.57 -0.31
C THR A 185 10.38 -6.00 -1.03
N LYS A 186 9.27 -5.75 -0.31
CA LYS A 186 8.05 -5.16 -0.88
C LYS A 186 8.28 -3.72 -1.36
N LEU A 187 8.97 -2.88 -0.60
CA LEU A 187 9.30 -1.50 -0.99
C LEU A 187 10.19 -1.45 -2.23
N ILE A 188 11.23 -2.28 -2.28
CA ILE A 188 12.13 -2.34 -3.45
C ILE A 188 11.39 -2.91 -4.66
N ARG A 189 10.52 -3.91 -4.46
CA ARG A 189 9.62 -4.38 -5.51
C ARG A 189 8.72 -3.25 -6.02
N ARG A 190 8.22 -2.40 -5.15
CA ARG A 190 7.39 -1.25 -5.57
C ARG A 190 8.17 -0.25 -6.40
N PHE A 191 9.40 0.08 -6.03
CA PHE A 191 10.15 1.19 -6.60
C PHE A 191 11.14 0.79 -7.69
N VAL A 192 11.72 -0.41 -7.62
CA VAL A 192 12.85 -0.80 -8.47
C VAL A 192 12.45 -1.92 -9.43
N ASP A 193 12.25 -3.14 -8.94
CA ASP A 193 11.99 -4.30 -9.79
C ASP A 193 11.16 -5.37 -9.10
N ASP A 194 10.43 -6.19 -9.87
CA ASP A 194 9.67 -7.34 -9.37
C ASP A 194 10.55 -8.42 -8.72
N ALA A 195 11.81 -8.51 -9.15
CA ALA A 195 12.87 -9.33 -8.56
C ALA A 195 13.89 -8.43 -7.81
N PRO A 196 13.62 -8.03 -6.57
CA PRO A 196 14.45 -7.09 -5.83
C PRO A 196 15.91 -7.53 -5.73
N PRO A 197 16.89 -6.65 -6.06
CA PRO A 197 18.31 -6.96 -5.91
C PRO A 197 18.66 -7.26 -4.46
N TYR A 198 19.22 -8.46 -4.19
CA TYR A 198 19.50 -8.92 -2.82
C TYR A 198 20.33 -7.91 -1.99
N ARG A 199 21.37 -7.32 -2.60
CA ARG A 199 22.24 -6.35 -1.90
C ARG A 199 21.46 -5.11 -1.45
N LEU A 200 20.53 -4.65 -2.25
CA LEU A 200 19.69 -3.50 -1.89
C LEU A 200 18.69 -3.87 -0.80
N VAL A 201 18.13 -5.10 -0.84
CA VAL A 201 17.25 -5.62 0.21
C VAL A 201 17.99 -5.70 1.53
N ASP A 202 19.20 -6.24 1.54
CA ASP A 202 20.04 -6.34 2.75
C ASP A 202 20.39 -4.96 3.33
N ALA A 203 20.86 -4.03 2.51
CA ALA A 203 21.15 -2.67 2.94
C ALA A 203 19.90 -1.95 3.50
N CYS A 204 18.75 -2.14 2.85
CA CYS A 204 17.48 -1.58 3.31
C CYS A 204 17.07 -2.20 4.65
N ALA A 205 17.18 -3.51 4.83
CA ALA A 205 16.84 -4.19 6.08
C ALA A 205 17.74 -3.76 7.24
N GLN A 206 19.03 -3.57 6.98
CA GLN A 206 19.97 -3.03 7.97
C GLN A 206 19.59 -1.61 8.40
N GLU A 207 19.25 -0.72 7.45
CA GLU A 207 18.77 0.63 7.77
C GLU A 207 17.43 0.58 8.53
N PHE A 208 16.50 -0.28 8.14
CA PHE A 208 15.22 -0.46 8.83
C PHE A 208 15.41 -0.83 10.30
N ILE A 209 16.33 -1.76 10.60
CA ILE A 209 16.66 -2.18 11.97
C ILE A 209 17.38 -1.06 12.72
N ALA A 210 18.38 -0.42 12.10
CA ALA A 210 19.16 0.65 12.73
C ALA A 210 18.30 1.86 13.13
N GLN A 211 17.19 2.09 12.41
CA GLN A 211 16.28 3.22 12.64
C GLN A 211 14.99 2.83 13.36
N GLN A 212 14.89 1.63 13.94
CA GLN A 212 13.64 1.09 14.50
C GLN A 212 12.96 1.98 15.56
N ASP A 213 13.74 2.84 16.24
CA ASP A 213 13.22 3.79 17.24
C ASP A 213 13.09 5.23 16.70
N ALA A 214 13.50 5.46 15.45
CA ALA A 214 13.41 6.79 14.85
C ALA A 214 11.97 7.10 14.40
N PRO A 215 11.44 8.30 14.68
CA PRO A 215 10.08 8.68 14.28
C PRO A 215 9.94 8.80 12.75
N ASP A 216 11.04 8.90 12.01
CA ASP A 216 11.10 9.01 10.55
C ASP A 216 11.77 7.78 9.89
N GLN A 217 11.70 6.60 10.53
CA GLN A 217 12.30 5.34 10.07
C GLN A 217 11.98 5.06 8.59
N LEU A 218 10.70 5.01 8.21
CA LEU A 218 10.27 4.70 6.85
C LEU A 218 10.70 5.75 5.82
N LYS A 219 10.84 7.01 6.24
CA LYS A 219 11.42 8.07 5.40
C LYS A 219 12.88 7.79 5.08
N ARG A 220 13.68 7.37 6.05
CA ARG A 220 15.10 7.03 5.86
C ARG A 220 15.26 5.80 4.98
N VAL A 221 14.50 4.76 5.25
CA VAL A 221 14.45 3.54 4.43
C VAL A 221 14.05 3.86 2.99
N THR A 222 12.99 4.63 2.79
CA THR A 222 12.57 5.06 1.45
C THR A 222 13.64 5.90 0.75
N ALA A 223 14.30 6.80 1.47
CA ALA A 223 15.38 7.62 0.93
C ALA A 223 16.60 6.79 0.51
N LEU A 224 16.94 5.73 1.26
CA LEU A 224 18.00 4.80 0.87
C LEU A 224 17.66 4.15 -0.49
N ILE A 225 16.44 3.62 -0.65
CA ILE A 225 16.01 2.99 -1.90
C ILE A 225 16.06 3.98 -3.07
N LEU A 226 15.48 5.17 -2.91
CA LEU A 226 15.40 6.18 -3.99
C LEU A 226 16.76 6.80 -4.34
N LYS A 227 17.75 6.73 -3.44
CA LYS A 227 19.13 7.19 -3.69
C LYS A 227 20.05 6.06 -4.16
N SER A 228 19.59 4.83 -4.22
CA SER A 228 20.39 3.69 -4.67
C SER A 228 20.75 3.81 -6.15
N ARG A 229 21.82 3.15 -6.55
CA ARG A 229 22.25 3.09 -7.96
C ARG A 229 21.25 2.31 -8.80
N GLU A 230 20.64 1.29 -8.22
CA GLU A 230 19.61 0.46 -8.83
C GLU A 230 18.41 1.30 -9.25
N PHE A 231 17.97 2.23 -8.42
CA PHE A 231 16.87 3.13 -8.76
C PHE A 231 17.26 4.23 -9.74
N GLN A 232 18.48 4.80 -9.61
CA GLN A 232 18.85 6.01 -10.34
C GLN A 232 19.59 5.76 -11.65
N LEU A 233 20.48 4.76 -11.67
CA LEU A 233 21.49 4.66 -12.72
C LEU A 233 21.39 3.42 -13.60
N PHE A 234 20.91 2.29 -13.07
CA PHE A 234 20.98 1.04 -13.80
C PHE A 234 19.85 0.93 -14.84
N PRO A 235 20.21 0.86 -16.13
CA PRO A 235 19.23 0.84 -17.22
C PRO A 235 18.28 -0.36 -17.17
N GLU A 236 18.75 -1.51 -16.67
CA GLU A 236 18.00 -2.75 -16.58
C GLU A 236 16.76 -2.65 -15.68
N TYR A 237 16.74 -1.72 -14.73
CA TYR A 237 15.59 -1.48 -13.86
C TYR A 237 14.65 -0.39 -14.37
N ARG A 238 15.07 0.35 -15.40
CA ARG A 238 14.21 1.37 -16.02
C ARG A 238 13.17 0.70 -16.90
N HIS A 239 11.92 1.11 -16.73
CA HIS A 239 10.79 0.59 -17.51
C HIS A 239 10.58 -0.93 -17.39
N SER A 240 11.20 -1.61 -16.42
CA SER A 240 11.04 -3.04 -16.17
C SER A 240 9.63 -3.43 -15.69
N LYS A 241 8.84 -2.46 -15.23
CA LYS A 241 7.57 -2.72 -14.56
C LYS A 241 6.36 -2.20 -15.33
N VAL A 242 5.35 -3.03 -15.46
CA VAL A 242 4.02 -2.60 -15.90
C VAL A 242 3.32 -1.89 -14.73
N LYS A 243 2.86 -0.67 -14.94
CA LYS A 243 2.14 0.10 -13.92
C LYS A 243 0.82 -0.55 -13.58
N ARG A 244 0.48 -0.69 -12.29
CA ARG A 244 -0.85 -1.06 -11.84
C ARG A 244 -1.89 -0.05 -12.38
N PRO A 245 -3.17 -0.46 -12.55
CA PRO A 245 -4.21 0.43 -13.09
C PRO A 245 -4.37 1.74 -12.32
N THR A 246 -4.31 1.71 -10.99
CA THR A 246 -4.37 2.90 -10.12
C THR A 246 -3.15 3.82 -10.24
N VAL A 247 -2.05 3.35 -10.81
CA VAL A 247 -0.84 4.14 -11.13
C VAL A 247 -0.83 4.55 -12.61
N PHE A 248 -1.30 3.67 -13.49
CA PHE A 248 -1.35 3.92 -14.93
C PHE A 248 -2.23 5.13 -15.26
N LEU A 249 -3.47 5.15 -14.80
CA LEU A 249 -4.41 6.23 -15.12
C LEU A 249 -3.91 7.62 -14.68
N PRO A 250 -3.47 7.84 -13.42
CA PRO A 250 -2.87 9.11 -13.04
C PRO A 250 -1.63 9.49 -13.86
N SER A 251 -0.81 8.50 -14.25
CA SER A 251 0.38 8.76 -15.08
C SER A 251 0.00 9.30 -16.45
N VAL A 252 -0.99 8.70 -17.12
CA VAL A 252 -1.48 9.16 -18.42
C VAL A 252 -2.11 10.55 -18.32
N LEU A 253 -2.96 10.77 -17.31
CA LEU A 253 -3.59 12.08 -17.09
C LEU A 253 -2.55 13.18 -16.79
N ARG A 254 -1.50 12.89 -16.07
CA ARG A 254 -0.40 13.83 -15.84
C ARG A 254 0.38 14.13 -17.08
N ALA A 255 0.72 13.10 -17.87
CA ALA A 255 1.38 13.26 -19.17
C ALA A 255 0.53 14.11 -20.11
N ALA A 256 -0.77 13.89 -20.13
CA ALA A 256 -1.73 14.68 -20.90
C ALA A 256 -1.94 16.12 -20.39
N LYS A 257 -1.27 16.51 -19.28
CA LYS A 257 -1.50 17.80 -18.59
C LYS A 257 -2.99 18.03 -18.29
N ALA A 258 -3.73 16.93 -18.10
CA ALA A 258 -5.15 16.98 -17.80
C ALA A 258 -5.39 17.77 -16.52
N ASN A 259 -6.27 18.77 -16.61
CA ASN A 259 -6.74 19.45 -15.39
C ASN A 259 -7.69 18.51 -14.64
N PRO A 260 -7.34 18.02 -13.45
CA PRO A 260 -8.16 17.08 -12.72
C PRO A 260 -9.31 17.77 -11.95
N ASP A 261 -9.77 18.95 -12.36
CA ASP A 261 -10.94 19.58 -11.75
C ASP A 261 -12.10 18.57 -11.71
N PRO A 262 -12.64 18.23 -10.54
CA PRO A 262 -13.77 17.32 -10.41
C PRO A 262 -15.01 17.74 -11.20
N ALA A 263 -15.15 19.02 -11.49
CA ALA A 263 -16.24 19.56 -12.30
C ALA A 263 -16.04 19.28 -13.81
N VAL A 264 -14.78 19.07 -14.24
CA VAL A 264 -14.41 18.87 -15.65
C VAL A 264 -13.96 17.43 -15.91
N THR A 265 -13.26 16.81 -14.96
CA THR A 265 -12.80 15.43 -15.10
C THR A 265 -13.94 14.49 -14.72
N ASN A 266 -14.36 13.68 -15.68
CA ASN A 266 -15.42 12.70 -15.47
C ASN A 266 -15.07 11.77 -14.29
N TYR A 267 -15.77 11.94 -13.15
CA TYR A 267 -15.63 11.11 -11.96
C TYR A 267 -15.71 9.60 -12.27
N ASN A 268 -16.55 9.25 -13.26
CA ASN A 268 -16.69 7.89 -13.73
C ASN A 268 -15.41 7.35 -14.37
N LEU A 269 -14.69 8.17 -15.17
CA LEU A 269 -13.40 7.78 -15.74
C LEU A 269 -12.43 7.39 -14.61
N MET A 270 -12.30 8.20 -13.58
CA MET A 270 -11.39 7.92 -12.47
C MET A 270 -11.75 6.68 -11.66
N ARG A 271 -13.02 6.33 -11.58
CA ARG A 271 -13.49 5.17 -10.80
C ARG A 271 -13.58 3.89 -11.60
N GLN A 272 -14.09 3.99 -12.85
CA GLN A 272 -14.38 2.82 -13.69
C GLN A 272 -13.12 2.30 -14.37
N THR A 273 -12.26 3.17 -14.89
CA THR A 273 -11.06 2.74 -15.63
C THR A 273 -10.14 1.80 -14.87
N PRO A 274 -9.74 2.06 -13.60
CA PRO A 274 -8.98 1.07 -12.86
C PRO A 274 -9.74 -0.23 -12.62
N ALA A 275 -11.06 -0.16 -12.38
CA ALA A 275 -11.89 -1.34 -12.18
C ALA A 275 -11.99 -2.22 -13.43
N GLU A 276 -12.14 -1.61 -14.61
CA GLU A 276 -12.15 -2.28 -15.90
C GLU A 276 -10.81 -2.96 -16.22
N LEU A 277 -9.71 -2.38 -15.72
CA LEU A 277 -8.37 -2.97 -15.80
C LEU A 277 -8.08 -3.98 -14.68
N GLY A 278 -9.10 -4.35 -13.87
CA GLY A 278 -9.00 -5.37 -12.84
C GLY A 278 -8.61 -4.86 -11.44
N GLU A 279 -8.44 -3.56 -11.24
CA GLU A 279 -8.10 -2.98 -9.94
C GLU A 279 -9.16 -2.00 -9.45
N ARG A 280 -10.12 -2.49 -8.65
CA ARG A 280 -11.08 -1.61 -7.98
C ARG A 280 -10.39 -0.86 -6.85
N ILE A 281 -10.55 0.46 -6.82
CA ILE A 281 -9.91 1.29 -5.80
C ILE A 281 -10.34 0.85 -4.40
N ARG A 282 -9.37 0.45 -3.56
CA ARG A 282 -9.56 0.01 -2.17
C ARG A 282 -10.60 -1.11 -2.01
N ASN A 283 -10.59 -2.04 -2.92
CA ASN A 283 -11.58 -3.09 -2.95
C ASN A 283 -10.96 -4.44 -3.31
N ALA A 284 -9.74 -4.68 -2.86
CA ALA A 284 -9.17 -6.02 -2.85
C ALA A 284 -9.88 -6.84 -1.76
N ASP A 285 -10.51 -7.95 -2.16
CA ASP A 285 -11.24 -8.78 -1.22
C ASP A 285 -10.32 -9.54 -0.25
N PRO A 286 -9.17 -10.14 -0.68
CA PRO A 286 -8.29 -10.87 0.23
C PRO A 286 -7.41 -9.94 1.09
N PRO A 287 -7.04 -10.35 2.31
CA PRO A 287 -6.13 -9.59 3.17
C PRO A 287 -4.76 -9.29 2.55
N THR A 288 -4.31 -10.10 1.61
CA THR A 288 -3.07 -9.88 0.83
C THR A 288 -3.07 -8.59 0.01
N GLY A 289 -4.24 -7.96 -0.17
CA GLY A 289 -4.40 -6.86 -1.11
C GLY A 289 -4.30 -7.28 -2.57
N TYR A 290 -4.06 -6.33 -3.46
CA TYR A 290 -3.79 -6.57 -4.87
C TYR A 290 -2.34 -7.05 -5.08
N PRO A 291 -2.09 -7.87 -6.12
CA PRO A 291 -0.75 -8.39 -6.41
C PRO A 291 0.31 -7.29 -6.56
N ASP A 292 1.46 -7.48 -5.91
CA ASP A 292 2.61 -6.56 -6.00
C ASP A 292 3.40 -6.73 -7.31
N LEU A 293 3.34 -7.92 -7.93
CA LEU A 293 4.08 -8.22 -9.15
C LEU A 293 3.47 -7.55 -10.37
N SER A 294 4.25 -6.81 -11.11
CA SER A 294 3.81 -6.05 -12.28
C SER A 294 3.34 -6.95 -13.42
N VAL A 295 3.90 -8.15 -13.57
CA VAL A 295 3.51 -9.13 -14.58
C VAL A 295 2.03 -9.52 -14.48
N THR A 296 1.45 -9.50 -13.31
CA THR A 296 0.02 -9.79 -13.09
C THR A 296 -0.88 -8.80 -13.84
N TRP A 297 -0.38 -7.59 -14.10
CA TRP A 297 -1.10 -6.50 -14.76
C TRP A 297 -0.84 -6.41 -16.28
N ALA A 298 -0.06 -7.35 -16.83
CA ALA A 298 0.41 -7.37 -18.22
C ALA A 298 -0.41 -8.32 -19.12
N SER A 299 -1.67 -8.60 -18.80
CA SER A 299 -2.51 -9.44 -19.66
C SER A 299 -2.72 -8.81 -21.05
N PRO A 300 -2.76 -9.60 -22.14
CA PRO A 300 -2.95 -9.05 -23.49
C PRO A 300 -4.20 -8.16 -23.63
N GLY A 301 -5.35 -8.61 -23.09
CA GLY A 301 -6.59 -7.81 -23.10
C GLY A 301 -6.45 -6.51 -22.29
N GLY A 302 -5.79 -6.58 -21.13
CA GLY A 302 -5.51 -5.39 -20.31
C GLY A 302 -4.58 -4.40 -21.00
N MET A 303 -3.63 -4.87 -21.81
CA MET A 303 -2.75 -3.99 -22.59
C MET A 303 -3.50 -3.28 -23.70
N VAL A 304 -4.33 -3.98 -24.48
CA VAL A 304 -5.19 -3.38 -25.51
C VAL A 304 -6.10 -2.31 -24.89
N GLN A 305 -6.72 -2.63 -23.73
CA GLN A 305 -7.59 -1.66 -23.06
C GLN A 305 -6.81 -0.42 -22.57
N ARG A 306 -5.56 -0.57 -22.13
CA ARG A 306 -4.68 0.57 -21.78
C ARG A 306 -4.40 1.47 -22.97
N PHE A 307 -4.14 0.88 -24.16
CA PHE A 307 -3.99 1.66 -25.39
C PHE A 307 -5.25 2.46 -25.70
N ASN A 308 -6.42 1.83 -25.69
CA ASN A 308 -7.70 2.51 -25.95
C ASN A 308 -7.98 3.66 -24.97
N ILE A 309 -7.65 3.45 -23.67
CA ILE A 309 -7.78 4.49 -22.63
C ILE A 309 -6.80 5.65 -22.90
N ALA A 310 -5.53 5.34 -23.22
CA ALA A 310 -4.52 6.33 -23.49
C ALA A 310 -4.87 7.15 -24.74
N GLU A 311 -5.33 6.50 -25.80
CA GLU A 311 -5.82 7.13 -27.04
C GLU A 311 -6.99 8.08 -26.76
N GLY A 312 -8.02 7.59 -26.01
CA GLY A 312 -9.17 8.43 -25.64
C GLY A 312 -8.77 9.67 -24.83
N ILE A 313 -7.82 9.53 -23.91
CA ILE A 313 -7.28 10.65 -23.13
C ILE A 313 -6.47 11.59 -24.02
N ALA A 314 -5.62 11.06 -24.88
CA ALA A 314 -4.83 11.85 -25.83
C ALA A 314 -5.72 12.68 -26.75
N HIS A 315 -6.78 12.10 -27.27
CA HIS A 315 -7.76 12.78 -28.13
C HIS A 315 -8.41 14.01 -27.44
N VAL A 316 -8.72 13.88 -26.15
CA VAL A 316 -9.34 14.97 -25.36
C VAL A 316 -8.33 16.07 -25.03
N TYR A 317 -7.06 15.72 -24.80
CA TYR A 317 -6.05 16.62 -24.27
C TYR A 317 -4.92 16.98 -25.26
N ALA A 318 -5.00 16.55 -26.53
CA ALA A 318 -3.96 16.79 -27.56
C ALA A 318 -3.56 18.27 -27.67
N ALA A 319 -4.53 19.18 -27.61
CA ALA A 319 -4.27 20.61 -27.66
C ALA A 319 -3.36 21.13 -26.52
N SER A 320 -3.35 20.44 -25.37
CA SER A 320 -2.49 20.79 -24.22
C SER A 320 -1.00 20.49 -24.44
N TRP A 321 -0.67 19.66 -25.44
CA TRP A 321 0.69 19.31 -25.82
C TRP A 321 1.28 20.26 -26.89
N GLY A 322 0.47 21.18 -27.42
CA GLY A 322 0.87 22.05 -28.54
C GLY A 322 0.83 21.34 -29.90
N VAL A 323 0.29 20.13 -29.97
CA VAL A 323 0.14 19.37 -31.21
C VAL A 323 -0.98 19.96 -32.05
N SER A 324 -0.72 20.26 -33.31
CA SER A 324 -1.72 20.69 -34.27
C SER A 324 -1.69 19.80 -35.51
N GLY A 325 -2.86 19.50 -36.07
CA GLY A 325 -2.94 18.70 -37.31
C GLY A 325 -2.31 19.33 -38.56
N ALA A 326 -1.70 20.52 -38.44
CA ALA A 326 -0.95 21.19 -39.50
C ALA A 326 0.56 20.90 -39.45
N GLN A 327 1.04 20.17 -38.42
CA GLN A 327 2.45 19.79 -38.30
C GLN A 327 2.73 18.50 -39.08
N PRO A 328 3.97 18.28 -39.56
CA PRO A 328 4.40 16.97 -40.06
C PRO A 328 4.27 15.89 -38.99
N ASP A 329 3.91 14.66 -39.34
CA ASP A 329 3.75 13.54 -38.44
C ASP A 329 5.01 13.28 -37.58
N SER A 330 6.20 13.47 -38.14
CA SER A 330 7.47 13.39 -37.44
C SER A 330 7.55 14.37 -36.27
N ASP A 331 7.10 15.57 -36.45
CA ASP A 331 7.17 16.65 -35.45
C ASP A 331 6.14 16.39 -34.35
N ILE A 332 4.95 15.91 -34.72
CA ILE A 332 3.93 15.48 -33.77
C ILE A 332 4.48 14.37 -32.89
N VAL A 333 5.12 13.36 -33.48
CA VAL A 333 5.71 12.22 -32.71
C VAL A 333 6.83 12.73 -31.80
N ASP A 334 7.70 13.62 -32.26
CA ASP A 334 8.81 14.17 -31.48
C ASP A 334 8.32 15.03 -30.30
N ASP A 335 7.29 15.85 -30.51
CA ASP A 335 6.65 16.62 -29.44
C ASP A 335 6.06 15.69 -28.36
N VAL A 336 5.35 14.64 -28.77
CA VAL A 336 4.78 13.63 -27.85
C VAL A 336 5.89 12.88 -27.11
N ILE A 337 6.96 12.46 -27.80
CA ILE A 337 8.12 11.80 -27.18
C ILE A 337 8.75 12.72 -26.14
N THR A 338 8.95 13.99 -26.45
CA THR A 338 9.54 14.98 -25.54
C THR A 338 8.70 15.14 -24.27
N VAL A 339 7.36 15.08 -24.38
CA VAL A 339 6.46 15.18 -23.22
C VAL A 339 6.45 13.91 -22.40
N LEU A 340 6.40 12.74 -23.05
CA LEU A 340 6.23 11.45 -22.35
C LEU A 340 7.55 10.85 -21.87
N PHE A 341 8.64 11.09 -22.57
CA PHE A 341 9.97 10.52 -22.36
C PHE A 341 11.07 11.60 -22.40
N PRO A 342 11.00 12.62 -21.52
CA PRO A 342 11.83 13.83 -21.65
C PRO A 342 13.33 13.59 -21.47
N VAL A 343 13.74 12.46 -20.92
CA VAL A 343 15.15 12.16 -20.63
C VAL A 343 15.71 11.07 -21.54
N GLU A 344 14.96 9.96 -21.69
CA GLU A 344 15.44 8.77 -22.41
C GLU A 344 15.10 8.79 -23.90
N GLY A 345 14.05 9.51 -24.29
CA GLY A 345 13.46 9.36 -25.62
C GLY A 345 12.84 7.98 -25.82
N VAL A 346 12.71 7.54 -27.05
CA VAL A 346 12.24 6.19 -27.43
C VAL A 346 13.20 5.57 -28.45
N ALA A 347 13.16 4.23 -28.58
CA ALA A 347 13.93 3.53 -29.61
C ALA A 347 13.54 4.00 -31.01
N THR A 348 14.51 4.02 -31.91
CA THR A 348 14.31 4.49 -33.32
C THR A 348 13.16 3.75 -33.99
N ASP A 349 13.06 2.44 -33.79
CA ASP A 349 11.99 1.62 -34.38
C ASP A 349 10.61 1.98 -33.82
N THR A 350 10.52 2.30 -32.53
CA THR A 350 9.27 2.76 -31.90
C THR A 350 8.84 4.12 -32.46
N ARG A 351 9.80 5.06 -32.65
CA ARG A 351 9.54 6.34 -33.27
C ARG A 351 9.06 6.18 -34.70
N ALA A 352 9.75 5.35 -35.51
CA ALA A 352 9.38 5.08 -36.88
C ALA A 352 7.98 4.46 -37.01
N ALA A 353 7.66 3.50 -36.14
CA ALA A 353 6.33 2.88 -36.07
C ALA A 353 5.23 3.89 -35.73
N ALA A 354 5.49 4.81 -34.78
CA ALA A 354 4.54 5.86 -34.41
C ALA A 354 4.29 6.84 -35.58
N ILE A 355 5.32 7.24 -36.33
CA ILE A 355 5.17 8.08 -37.51
C ILE A 355 4.34 7.36 -38.59
N ALA A 356 4.65 6.08 -38.85
CA ALA A 356 3.91 5.27 -39.83
C ALA A 356 2.44 5.05 -39.48
N TYR A 357 2.11 5.11 -38.20
CA TYR A 357 0.72 4.98 -37.72
C TYR A 357 -0.11 6.24 -37.98
N LEU A 358 0.50 7.41 -38.00
CA LEU A 358 -0.18 8.70 -38.24
C LEU A 358 -0.42 8.97 -39.74
N GLY A 359 0.45 8.48 -40.61
CA GLY A 359 0.36 8.59 -42.08
C GLY A 359 -0.42 7.46 -42.72
#